data_ebaeaabc0330a72e0f6362b0729b3644
#
_entry.id   ebaeaabc0330a72e0f6362b0729b3644
#
_cell.length_a   1.000
_cell.length_b   1.000
_cell.length_c   1.000
_cell.angle_alpha   90.00
_cell.angle_beta   90.00
_cell.angle_gamma   90.00
#
_symmetry.space_group_name_H-M   'P 1'
#
loop_
_entity.id
_entity.type
_entity.pdbx_description
1 polymer ?
#
loop_
_entity_poly.entity_id
_entity_poly.type
_entity_poly.pdbx_seq_one_letter_code
_entity_poly.pdbx_strand_id
1 'polypeptide(L)'
;MLALVTILVVACPCALGLATPTAIIVGIGKGAEHGILIKDAEALETASRVDVVILDKTGTITEGRPEVTDIHWLNEANQYKSILYSLEKKSEHPLSLAIVQGLDEQELSPLEGFEAIVGSGLQAYCEGKKYVVGNRRLIEEIGISIDENLLTQANQWAKEAKSLVWFASEDELLALVAVADRVKESSAQAIKLLQERCVYADGR
;
A
#
# COMPACT_ATOMS: atom_id res chain seq x y z
N MET A 1 32.43 -39.40 50.48
CA MET A 1 31.25 -38.49 50.37
C MET A 1 31.53 -37.25 49.50
N LEU A 2 32.62 -36.52 49.68
CA LEU A 2 32.89 -35.32 48.88
C LEU A 2 32.92 -35.62 47.38
N ALA A 3 33.62 -36.67 46.92
CA ALA A 3 33.67 -37.05 45.50
C ALA A 3 32.29 -37.35 44.88
N LEU A 4 31.41 -37.97 45.63
CA LEU A 4 30.04 -38.25 45.14
C LEU A 4 29.22 -36.99 44.97
N VAL A 5 29.33 -36.03 45.87
CA VAL A 5 28.65 -34.74 45.83
C VAL A 5 29.22 -33.91 44.64
N THR A 6 30.53 -33.92 44.47
CA THR A 6 31.19 -33.23 43.35
C THR A 6 30.75 -33.78 42.01
N ILE A 7 30.66 -35.12 41.86
CA ILE A 7 30.17 -35.75 40.63
C ILE A 7 28.71 -35.39 40.34
N LEU A 8 27.86 -35.40 41.37
CA LEU A 8 26.43 -35.03 41.23
C LEU A 8 26.24 -33.57 40.85
N VAL A 9 27.02 -32.65 41.40
CA VAL A 9 26.96 -31.23 41.07
C VAL A 9 27.51 -30.92 39.68
N VAL A 10 28.59 -31.59 39.26
CA VAL A 10 29.17 -31.45 37.91
C VAL A 10 28.28 -32.12 36.85
N ALA A 11 27.63 -33.23 37.19
CA ALA A 11 26.71 -33.93 36.30
C ALA A 11 25.34 -33.23 36.15
N CYS A 12 25.05 -32.26 37.00
CA CYS A 12 23.83 -31.45 36.85
C CYS A 12 24.02 -30.38 35.75
N PRO A 13 23.37 -30.47 34.59
CA PRO A 13 23.50 -29.48 33.51
C PRO A 13 22.71 -28.19 33.80
N CYS A 14 22.55 -27.84 35.10
CA CYS A 14 21.70 -26.73 35.52
C CYS A 14 22.12 -25.40 34.90
N ALA A 15 23.45 -25.15 34.78
CA ALA A 15 23.91 -23.94 34.09
C ALA A 15 23.59 -23.97 32.59
N LEU A 16 23.72 -25.10 31.92
CA LEU A 16 23.41 -25.26 30.52
C LEU A 16 21.87 -25.27 30.29
N GLY A 17 21.10 -25.86 31.19
CA GLY A 17 19.64 -25.91 31.15
C GLY A 17 18.96 -24.58 31.41
N LEU A 18 19.64 -23.60 32.04
CA LEU A 18 19.09 -22.26 32.27
C LEU A 18 19.58 -21.21 31.26
N ALA A 19 20.75 -21.39 30.68
CA ALA A 19 21.37 -20.41 29.79
C ALA A 19 20.54 -20.17 28.53
N THR A 20 20.13 -21.22 27.85
CA THR A 20 19.34 -21.11 26.61
C THR A 20 17.94 -20.51 26.85
N PRO A 21 17.11 -20.96 27.80
CA PRO A 21 15.83 -20.33 28.09
C PRO A 21 15.96 -18.86 28.50
N THR A 22 16.97 -18.52 29.31
CA THR A 22 17.21 -17.15 29.73
C THR A 22 17.56 -16.24 28.54
N ALA A 23 18.44 -16.69 27.65
CA ALA A 23 18.80 -15.96 26.44
C ALA A 23 17.57 -15.72 25.53
N ILE A 24 16.71 -16.75 25.39
CA ILE A 24 15.46 -16.66 24.60
C ILE A 24 14.51 -15.62 25.22
N ILE A 25 14.30 -15.68 26.55
CA ILE A 25 13.42 -14.75 27.26
C ILE A 25 13.92 -13.30 27.08
N VAL A 26 15.22 -13.09 27.24
CA VAL A 26 15.84 -11.76 27.03
C VAL A 26 15.70 -11.31 25.59
N GLY A 27 15.89 -12.21 24.62
CA GLY A 27 15.71 -11.92 23.19
C GLY A 27 14.26 -11.54 22.85
N ILE A 28 13.30 -12.31 23.32
CA ILE A 28 11.86 -12.02 23.15
C ILE A 28 11.50 -10.68 23.83
N GLY A 29 11.97 -10.46 25.06
CA GLY A 29 11.74 -9.21 25.78
C GLY A 29 12.31 -8.00 25.03
N LYS A 30 13.52 -8.12 24.49
CA LYS A 30 14.14 -7.07 23.68
C LYS A 30 13.39 -6.82 22.37
N GLY A 31 12.88 -7.87 21.73
CA GLY A 31 12.00 -7.75 20.57
C GLY A 31 10.73 -6.97 20.92
N ALA A 32 10.08 -7.31 22.02
CA ALA A 32 8.85 -6.65 22.47
C ALA A 32 9.05 -5.14 22.78
N GLU A 33 10.19 -4.76 23.36
CA GLU A 33 10.54 -3.34 23.56
C GLU A 33 10.59 -2.53 22.25
N HIS A 34 10.86 -3.21 21.12
CA HIS A 34 10.88 -2.62 19.78
C HIS A 34 9.57 -2.86 18.97
N GLY A 35 8.51 -3.33 19.64
CA GLY A 35 7.22 -3.62 18.99
C GLY A 35 7.20 -4.91 18.16
N ILE A 36 8.22 -5.78 18.31
CA ILE A 36 8.32 -7.06 17.61
C ILE A 36 7.79 -8.16 18.53
N LEU A 37 6.64 -8.75 18.16
CA LEU A 37 6.06 -9.86 18.90
C LEU A 37 6.60 -11.19 18.34
N ILE A 38 7.43 -11.86 19.11
CA ILE A 38 8.01 -13.17 18.77
C ILE A 38 7.15 -14.25 19.42
N LYS A 39 6.60 -15.15 18.61
CA LYS A 39 5.66 -16.16 19.04
C LYS A 39 6.29 -17.21 19.97
N ASP A 40 7.47 -17.70 19.58
CA ASP A 40 8.18 -18.79 20.27
C ASP A 40 9.68 -18.75 19.98
N ALA A 41 10.42 -19.63 20.67
CA ALA A 41 11.88 -19.74 20.51
C ALA A 41 12.28 -20.25 19.13
N GLU A 42 11.48 -21.11 18.51
CA GLU A 42 11.74 -21.69 17.20
C GLU A 42 11.69 -20.62 16.11
N ALA A 43 10.73 -19.67 16.22
CA ALA A 43 10.64 -18.52 15.33
C ALA A 43 11.91 -17.65 15.39
N LEU A 44 12.46 -17.43 16.62
CA LEU A 44 13.70 -16.68 16.80
C LEU A 44 14.91 -17.39 16.19
N GLU A 45 15.01 -18.70 16.35
CA GLU A 45 16.07 -19.51 15.77
C GLU A 45 15.98 -19.56 14.23
N THR A 46 14.76 -19.78 13.70
CA THR A 46 14.51 -19.82 12.27
C THR A 46 14.81 -18.49 11.58
N ALA A 47 14.47 -17.37 12.23
CA ALA A 47 14.75 -16.02 11.71
C ALA A 47 16.25 -15.80 11.47
N SER A 48 17.13 -16.46 12.24
CA SER A 48 18.58 -16.34 12.06
C SER A 48 19.11 -17.05 10.81
N ARG A 49 18.31 -17.92 10.19
CA ARG A 49 18.66 -18.76 9.02
C ARG A 49 17.94 -18.29 7.74
N VAL A 50 17.29 -17.14 7.78
CA VAL A 50 16.57 -16.61 6.62
C VAL A 50 17.57 -16.06 5.61
N ASP A 51 17.55 -16.61 4.40
CA ASP A 51 18.42 -16.21 3.29
C ASP A 51 17.67 -15.30 2.30
N VAL A 52 16.33 -15.41 2.22
CA VAL A 52 15.49 -14.65 1.29
C VAL A 52 14.35 -13.98 2.05
N VAL A 53 14.15 -12.70 1.80
CA VAL A 53 13.04 -11.91 2.36
C VAL A 53 12.19 -11.36 1.22
N ILE A 54 10.89 -11.67 1.25
CA ILE A 54 9.89 -11.13 0.32
C ILE A 54 9.05 -10.14 1.11
N LEU A 55 9.02 -8.88 0.65
CA LEU A 55 8.26 -7.80 1.29
C LEU A 55 7.04 -7.44 0.45
N ASP A 56 5.87 -7.38 1.09
CA ASP A 56 4.72 -6.73 0.47
C ASP A 56 4.95 -5.20 0.40
N LYS A 57 4.45 -4.57 -0.66
CA LYS A 57 4.60 -3.13 -0.86
C LYS A 57 3.69 -2.35 0.07
N THR A 58 2.38 -2.64 0.00
CA THR A 58 1.34 -1.79 0.60
C THR A 58 1.26 -1.99 2.12
N GLY A 59 1.45 -0.92 2.89
CA GLY A 59 1.42 -0.93 4.36
C GLY A 59 2.70 -1.48 5.01
N THR A 60 3.58 -2.19 4.26
CA THR A 60 4.88 -2.69 4.74
C THR A 60 5.99 -1.72 4.36
N ILE A 61 6.28 -1.56 3.06
CA ILE A 61 7.27 -0.59 2.54
C ILE A 61 6.67 0.82 2.54
N THR A 62 5.38 0.92 2.24
CA THR A 62 4.61 2.16 2.20
C THR A 62 3.78 2.34 3.47
N GLU A 63 3.21 3.52 3.65
CA GLU A 63 2.40 3.87 4.82
C GLU A 63 1.01 3.20 4.83
N GLY A 64 0.57 2.64 3.68
CA GLY A 64 -0.77 2.09 3.51
C GLY A 64 -1.85 3.17 3.41
N ARG A 65 -1.45 4.39 3.06
CA ARG A 65 -2.32 5.55 2.89
C ARG A 65 -2.09 6.15 1.51
N PRO A 66 -2.87 5.76 0.51
CA PRO A 66 -2.77 6.37 -0.81
C PRO A 66 -3.16 7.85 -0.74
N GLU A 67 -2.38 8.68 -1.41
CA GLU A 67 -2.59 10.11 -1.54
C GLU A 67 -2.55 10.51 -3.02
N VAL A 68 -3.33 11.51 -3.40
CA VAL A 68 -3.24 12.11 -4.74
C VAL A 68 -1.91 12.86 -4.86
N THR A 69 -1.10 12.45 -5.83
CA THR A 69 0.20 13.10 -6.09
C THR A 69 0.10 14.11 -7.21
N ASP A 70 -0.72 13.82 -8.22
CA ASP A 70 -0.86 14.67 -9.41
C ASP A 70 -2.28 14.58 -9.95
N ILE A 71 -2.80 15.68 -10.46
CA ILE A 71 -4.03 15.72 -11.25
C ILE A 71 -3.77 16.50 -12.53
N HIS A 72 -3.97 15.87 -13.66
CA HIS A 72 -3.94 16.52 -14.96
C HIS A 72 -5.37 16.72 -15.47
N TRP A 73 -5.84 17.97 -15.42
CA TRP A 73 -7.11 18.37 -15.98
C TRP A 73 -6.95 18.74 -17.46
N LEU A 74 -7.81 18.19 -18.32
CA LEU A 74 -7.79 18.48 -19.76
C LEU A 74 -8.63 19.70 -20.12
N ASN A 75 -9.65 19.97 -19.29
CA ASN A 75 -10.59 21.10 -19.48
C ASN A 75 -10.66 21.97 -18.21
N GLU A 76 -11.49 23.02 -18.21
CA GLU A 76 -11.67 23.89 -17.05
C GLU A 76 -12.07 23.09 -15.79
N ALA A 77 -11.11 22.93 -14.89
CA ALA A 77 -11.20 22.04 -13.73
C ALA A 77 -12.39 22.36 -12.81
N ASN A 78 -12.79 23.63 -12.70
CA ASN A 78 -13.68 24.08 -11.62
C ASN A 78 -15.08 23.46 -11.68
N GLN A 79 -15.65 23.25 -12.87
CA GLN A 79 -16.98 22.66 -13.00
C GLN A 79 -17.01 21.13 -12.81
N TYR A 80 -15.88 20.46 -13.03
CA TYR A 80 -15.80 19.00 -12.96
C TYR A 80 -15.30 18.46 -11.61
N LYS A 81 -14.66 19.29 -10.80
CA LYS A 81 -14.16 18.92 -9.47
C LYS A 81 -15.27 18.43 -8.56
N SER A 82 -16.40 19.14 -8.51
CA SER A 82 -17.55 18.78 -7.68
C SER A 82 -18.19 17.46 -8.11
N ILE A 83 -18.21 17.17 -9.43
CA ILE A 83 -18.75 15.93 -9.97
C ILE A 83 -17.82 14.76 -9.61
N LEU A 84 -16.50 14.90 -9.85
CA LEU A 84 -15.51 13.88 -9.49
C LEU A 84 -15.55 13.61 -7.98
N TYR A 85 -15.53 14.66 -7.17
CA TYR A 85 -15.64 14.56 -5.72
C TYR A 85 -16.92 13.82 -5.28
N SER A 86 -18.06 14.13 -5.89
CA SER A 86 -19.35 13.51 -5.56
C SER A 86 -19.44 12.05 -5.96
N LEU A 87 -18.81 11.67 -7.09
CA LEU A 87 -18.69 10.29 -7.53
C LEU A 87 -17.83 9.47 -6.57
N GLU A 88 -16.63 9.96 -6.28
CA GLU A 88 -15.68 9.24 -5.44
C GLU A 88 -16.14 9.16 -3.97
N LYS A 89 -16.87 10.17 -3.49
CA LYS A 89 -17.43 10.16 -2.12
C LYS A 89 -18.46 9.07 -1.87
N LYS A 90 -19.07 8.52 -2.93
CA LYS A 90 -20.00 7.38 -2.82
C LYS A 90 -19.30 6.02 -2.78
N SER A 91 -17.99 5.97 -2.98
CA SER A 91 -17.19 4.76 -2.97
C SER A 91 -16.36 4.63 -1.70
N GLU A 92 -16.26 3.41 -1.17
CA GLU A 92 -15.39 3.09 -0.03
C GLU A 92 -14.00 2.60 -0.46
N HIS A 93 -13.71 2.63 -1.77
CA HIS A 93 -12.42 2.17 -2.29
C HIS A 93 -11.27 3.08 -1.79
N PRO A 94 -10.11 2.54 -1.39
CA PRO A 94 -8.99 3.35 -0.90
C PRO A 94 -8.52 4.46 -1.85
N LEU A 95 -8.56 4.23 -3.17
CA LEU A 95 -8.24 5.26 -4.17
C LEU A 95 -9.29 6.37 -4.18
N SER A 96 -10.56 6.04 -4.01
CA SER A 96 -11.65 7.01 -3.93
C SER A 96 -11.50 7.92 -2.72
N LEU A 97 -11.18 7.35 -1.56
CA LEU A 97 -10.91 8.12 -0.35
C LEU A 97 -9.72 9.08 -0.53
N ALA A 98 -8.65 8.63 -1.20
CA ALA A 98 -7.49 9.45 -1.52
C ALA A 98 -7.87 10.63 -2.44
N ILE A 99 -8.70 10.40 -3.46
CA ILE A 99 -9.14 11.43 -4.41
C ILE A 99 -10.03 12.45 -3.70
N VAL A 100 -10.97 12.00 -2.85
CA VAL A 100 -11.82 12.88 -2.05
C VAL A 100 -10.99 13.78 -1.14
N GLN A 101 -9.96 13.25 -0.50
CA GLN A 101 -9.05 14.03 0.35
C GLN A 101 -8.19 15.01 -0.46
N GLY A 102 -7.72 14.60 -1.65
CA GLY A 102 -6.86 15.40 -2.51
C GLY A 102 -7.58 16.51 -3.28
N LEU A 103 -8.90 16.45 -3.41
CA LEU A 103 -9.71 17.48 -4.08
C LEU A 103 -10.17 18.61 -3.16
N ASP A 104 -9.85 18.55 -1.86
CA ASP A 104 -10.45 19.38 -0.83
C ASP A 104 -11.98 19.25 -0.77
N GLU A 105 -12.60 19.91 0.19
CA GLU A 105 -14.06 19.84 0.33
C GLU A 105 -14.74 20.62 -0.80
N GLN A 106 -15.56 19.93 -1.59
CA GLN A 106 -16.34 20.48 -2.70
C GLN A 106 -17.83 20.43 -2.38
N GLU A 107 -18.62 21.32 -2.98
CA GLU A 107 -20.07 21.17 -2.98
C GLU A 107 -20.47 19.88 -3.71
N LEU A 108 -21.45 19.18 -3.15
CA LEU A 108 -21.92 17.92 -3.74
C LEU A 108 -22.79 18.21 -4.96
N SER A 109 -22.40 17.64 -6.09
CA SER A 109 -23.26 17.60 -7.28
C SER A 109 -24.35 16.53 -7.13
N PRO A 110 -25.59 16.80 -7.58
CA PRO A 110 -26.65 15.81 -7.56
C PRO A 110 -26.32 14.69 -8.55
N LEU A 111 -26.16 13.47 -8.04
CA LEU A 111 -25.83 12.29 -8.85
C LEU A 111 -27.01 11.32 -8.86
N GLU A 112 -27.40 10.88 -10.06
CA GLU A 112 -28.42 9.88 -10.33
C GLU A 112 -27.77 8.62 -10.91
N GLY A 113 -28.39 7.45 -10.70
CA GLY A 113 -27.95 6.19 -11.31
C GLY A 113 -26.50 5.80 -10.97
N PHE A 114 -26.04 6.08 -9.73
CA PHE A 114 -24.70 5.67 -9.31
C PHE A 114 -24.56 4.16 -9.34
N GLU A 115 -23.50 3.69 -9.98
CA GLU A 115 -23.17 2.27 -10.11
C GLU A 115 -21.67 2.06 -9.99
N ALA A 116 -21.28 1.07 -9.20
CA ALA A 116 -19.90 0.60 -9.12
C ALA A 116 -19.69 -0.58 -10.08
N ILE A 117 -18.79 -0.39 -11.06
CA ILE A 117 -18.43 -1.41 -12.05
C ILE A 117 -17.27 -2.21 -11.50
N VAL A 118 -17.55 -3.47 -11.11
CA VAL A 118 -16.58 -4.33 -10.44
C VAL A 118 -15.27 -4.45 -11.24
N GLY A 119 -14.15 -4.11 -10.59
CA GLY A 119 -12.81 -4.20 -11.19
C GLY A 119 -12.50 -3.14 -12.27
N SER A 120 -13.42 -2.19 -12.53
CA SER A 120 -13.23 -1.20 -13.58
C SER A 120 -13.36 0.24 -13.10
N GLY A 121 -14.37 0.57 -12.28
CA GLY A 121 -14.55 1.93 -11.81
C GLY A 121 -15.98 2.24 -11.34
N LEU A 122 -16.37 3.50 -11.48
CA LEU A 122 -17.65 4.07 -11.04
C LEU A 122 -18.31 4.81 -12.19
N GLN A 123 -19.63 4.84 -12.21
CA GLN A 123 -20.39 5.69 -13.13
C GLN A 123 -21.60 6.31 -12.44
N ALA A 124 -22.02 7.48 -12.90
CA ALA A 124 -23.27 8.12 -12.51
C ALA A 124 -23.69 9.17 -13.57
N TYR A 125 -24.92 9.66 -13.43
CA TYR A 125 -25.41 10.77 -14.22
C TYR A 125 -25.45 12.04 -13.35
N CYS A 126 -25.05 13.16 -13.91
CA CYS A 126 -25.20 14.49 -13.34
C CYS A 126 -25.81 15.40 -14.40
N GLU A 127 -26.95 16.03 -14.10
CA GLU A 127 -27.68 16.90 -15.05
C GLU A 127 -27.95 16.25 -16.42
N GLY A 128 -28.27 14.95 -16.41
CA GLY A 128 -28.57 14.17 -17.62
C GLY A 128 -27.35 13.71 -18.42
N LYS A 129 -26.13 14.09 -18.04
CA LYS A 129 -24.87 13.62 -18.65
C LYS A 129 -24.25 12.49 -17.84
N LYS A 130 -23.70 11.51 -18.54
CA LYS A 130 -23.00 10.38 -17.94
C LYS A 130 -21.56 10.75 -17.62
N TYR A 131 -21.10 10.41 -16.41
CA TYR A 131 -19.71 10.54 -15.96
C TYR A 131 -19.19 9.19 -15.49
N VAL A 132 -17.93 8.93 -15.77
CA VAL A 132 -17.26 7.67 -15.50
C VAL A 132 -15.90 7.93 -14.88
N VAL A 133 -15.59 7.21 -13.81
CA VAL A 133 -14.28 7.24 -13.16
C VAL A 133 -13.76 5.82 -13.04
N GLY A 134 -12.52 5.56 -13.48
CA GLY A 134 -11.99 4.22 -13.39
C GLY A 134 -10.66 4.00 -14.07
N ASN A 135 -10.38 2.74 -14.39
CA ASN A 135 -9.14 2.37 -15.06
C ASN A 135 -9.19 2.71 -16.57
N ARG A 136 -8.02 2.65 -17.21
CA ARG A 136 -7.89 2.92 -18.65
C ARG A 136 -8.82 2.06 -19.50
N ARG A 137 -8.95 0.78 -19.16
CA ARG A 137 -9.78 -0.17 -19.89
C ARG A 137 -11.25 0.28 -19.96
N LEU A 138 -11.79 0.78 -18.85
CA LEU A 138 -13.17 1.29 -18.81
C LEU A 138 -13.35 2.48 -19.75
N ILE A 139 -12.38 3.39 -19.83
CA ILE A 139 -12.42 4.55 -20.74
C ILE A 139 -12.38 4.11 -22.21
N GLU A 140 -11.54 3.11 -22.54
CA GLU A 140 -11.48 2.54 -23.88
C GLU A 140 -12.75 1.80 -24.26
N GLU A 141 -13.38 1.06 -23.32
CA GLU A 141 -14.66 0.34 -23.54
C GLU A 141 -15.84 1.27 -23.83
N ILE A 142 -15.86 2.49 -23.25
CA ILE A 142 -16.89 3.51 -23.56
C ILE A 142 -16.59 4.31 -24.85
N GLY A 143 -15.47 4.01 -25.53
CA GLY A 143 -15.15 4.56 -26.84
C GLY A 143 -14.46 5.92 -26.83
N ILE A 144 -13.95 6.38 -25.68
CA ILE A 144 -13.23 7.65 -25.58
C ILE A 144 -11.79 7.47 -26.04
N SER A 145 -11.37 8.30 -27.00
CA SER A 145 -9.98 8.35 -27.48
C SER A 145 -9.09 9.09 -26.49
N ILE A 146 -7.93 8.53 -26.21
CA ILE A 146 -6.93 9.11 -25.31
C ILE A 146 -5.79 9.65 -26.17
N ASP A 147 -5.41 10.91 -25.95
CA ASP A 147 -4.29 11.56 -26.64
C ASP A 147 -2.96 10.85 -26.35
N GLU A 148 -2.08 10.76 -27.38
CA GLU A 148 -0.76 10.10 -27.25
C GLU A 148 0.14 10.78 -26.21
N ASN A 149 0.06 12.09 -26.05
CA ASN A 149 0.84 12.81 -25.03
C ASN A 149 0.38 12.40 -23.63
N LEU A 150 -0.93 12.28 -23.42
CA LEU A 150 -1.47 11.87 -22.14
C LEU A 150 -1.15 10.39 -21.84
N LEU A 151 -1.16 9.53 -22.86
CA LEU A 151 -0.69 8.15 -22.72
C LEU A 151 0.79 8.07 -22.31
N THR A 152 1.62 8.95 -22.89
CA THR A 152 3.04 9.03 -22.54
C THR A 152 3.21 9.44 -21.09
N GLN A 153 2.47 10.46 -20.62
CA GLN A 153 2.47 10.89 -19.23
C GLN A 153 1.95 9.81 -18.29
N ALA A 154 0.85 9.14 -18.64
CA ALA A 154 0.29 8.02 -17.87
C ALA A 154 1.31 6.88 -17.72
N ASN A 155 2.01 6.54 -18.82
CA ASN A 155 3.05 5.52 -18.80
C ASN A 155 4.26 5.92 -17.92
N GLN A 156 4.61 7.21 -17.90
CA GLN A 156 5.65 7.70 -17.00
C GLN A 156 5.22 7.55 -15.54
N TRP A 157 4.03 7.99 -15.17
CA TRP A 157 3.50 7.86 -13.82
C TRP A 157 3.34 6.40 -13.38
N ALA A 158 2.95 5.52 -14.31
CA ALA A 158 2.90 4.08 -14.04
C ALA A 158 4.29 3.49 -13.73
N LYS A 159 5.36 3.96 -14.40
CA LYS A 159 6.75 3.57 -14.08
C LYS A 159 7.19 4.06 -12.69
N GLU A 160 6.62 5.16 -12.21
CA GLU A 160 6.81 5.68 -10.85
C GLU A 160 5.96 4.93 -9.80
N ALA A 161 5.36 3.81 -10.19
CA ALA A 161 4.49 2.97 -9.34
C ALA A 161 3.24 3.69 -8.81
N LYS A 162 2.75 4.73 -9.50
CA LYS A 162 1.50 5.41 -9.21
C LYS A 162 0.30 4.65 -9.78
N SER A 163 -0.79 4.63 -9.06
CA SER A 163 -2.09 4.13 -9.54
C SER A 163 -2.79 5.25 -10.31
N LEU A 164 -3.30 4.94 -11.50
CA LEU A 164 -3.91 5.91 -12.38
C LEU A 164 -5.42 5.75 -12.39
N VAL A 165 -6.12 6.84 -12.17
CA VAL A 165 -7.58 6.93 -12.22
C VAL A 165 -7.96 7.94 -13.31
N TRP A 166 -8.79 7.49 -14.25
CA TRP A 166 -9.24 8.26 -15.39
C TRP A 166 -10.67 8.75 -15.14
N PHE A 167 -10.91 10.02 -15.39
CA PHE A 167 -12.23 10.64 -15.26
C PHE A 167 -12.68 11.17 -16.59
N ALA A 168 -13.88 10.78 -17.03
CA ALA A 168 -14.45 11.13 -18.32
C ALA A 168 -15.93 11.43 -18.23
N SER A 169 -16.43 12.23 -19.16
CA SER A 169 -17.84 12.30 -19.53
C SER A 169 -18.17 11.24 -20.58
N GLU A 170 -19.39 11.23 -21.09
CA GLU A 170 -19.78 10.36 -22.21
C GLU A 170 -19.07 10.72 -23.53
N ASP A 171 -18.60 11.97 -23.69
CA ASP A 171 -18.05 12.49 -24.94
C ASP A 171 -16.53 12.66 -24.91
N GLU A 172 -15.94 12.95 -23.74
CA GLU A 172 -14.55 13.37 -23.64
C GLU A 172 -13.89 12.98 -22.32
N LEU A 173 -12.58 12.85 -22.37
CA LEU A 173 -11.76 12.69 -21.18
C LEU A 173 -11.61 14.04 -20.47
N LEU A 174 -11.78 14.06 -19.16
CA LEU A 174 -11.79 15.27 -18.34
C LEU A 174 -10.54 15.42 -17.47
N ALA A 175 -10.10 14.31 -16.88
CA ALA A 175 -8.89 14.32 -16.04
C ALA A 175 -8.20 12.96 -15.96
N LEU A 176 -6.91 13.01 -15.67
CA LEU A 176 -6.08 11.89 -15.23
C LEU A 176 -5.57 12.19 -13.82
N VAL A 177 -5.90 11.32 -12.88
CA VAL A 177 -5.49 11.43 -11.47
C VAL A 177 -4.46 10.35 -11.17
N ALA A 178 -3.34 10.76 -10.59
CA ALA A 178 -2.31 9.86 -10.10
C ALA A 178 -2.36 9.77 -8.59
N VAL A 179 -2.44 8.55 -8.08
CA VAL A 179 -2.48 8.25 -6.65
C VAL A 179 -1.29 7.36 -6.32
N ALA A 180 -0.52 7.73 -5.32
CA ALA A 180 0.59 6.91 -4.83
C ALA A 180 0.49 6.70 -3.32
N ASP A 181 0.99 5.57 -2.87
CA ASP A 181 1.16 5.28 -1.46
C ASP A 181 2.59 5.66 -1.04
N ARG A 182 2.70 6.53 -0.05
CA ARG A 182 3.97 7.11 0.38
C ARG A 182 4.88 6.05 0.98
N VAL A 183 6.11 5.98 0.50
CA VAL A 183 7.13 5.09 1.08
C VAL A 183 7.52 5.61 2.47
N LYS A 184 7.55 4.73 3.47
CA LYS A 184 8.00 5.08 4.83
C LYS A 184 9.45 5.53 4.81
N GLU A 185 9.79 6.57 5.55
CA GLU A 185 11.17 7.08 5.64
C GLU A 185 12.17 6.01 6.09
N SER A 186 11.74 5.11 6.99
CA SER A 186 12.57 4.00 7.48
C SER A 186 12.78 2.87 6.47
N SER A 187 11.96 2.76 5.42
CA SER A 187 11.99 1.61 4.50
C SER A 187 13.27 1.52 3.69
N ALA A 188 13.79 2.65 3.21
CA ALA A 188 15.05 2.66 2.45
C ALA A 188 16.23 2.12 3.27
N GLN A 189 16.34 2.53 4.53
CA GLN A 189 17.37 2.06 5.43
C GLN A 189 17.18 0.57 5.78
N ALA A 190 15.94 0.15 6.06
CA ALA A 190 15.63 -1.23 6.38
C ALA A 190 15.96 -2.18 5.22
N ILE A 191 15.60 -1.81 3.99
CA ILE A 191 15.91 -2.59 2.78
C ILE A 191 17.42 -2.70 2.59
N LYS A 192 18.17 -1.61 2.76
CA LYS A 192 19.63 -1.63 2.66
C LYS A 192 20.27 -2.60 3.67
N LEU A 193 19.81 -2.58 4.92
CA LEU A 193 20.29 -3.50 5.96
C LEU A 193 19.94 -4.97 5.65
N LEU A 194 18.76 -5.22 5.06
CA LEU A 194 18.38 -6.57 4.62
C LEU A 194 19.24 -7.04 3.46
N GLN A 195 19.54 -6.19 2.48
CA GLN A 195 20.39 -6.54 1.33
C GLN A 195 21.83 -6.90 1.72
N GLU A 196 22.33 -6.37 2.83
CA GLU A 196 23.65 -6.71 3.37
C GLU A 196 23.67 -8.11 4.02
N ARG A 197 22.52 -8.67 4.39
CA ARG A 197 22.41 -9.94 5.14
C ARG A 197 21.68 -11.04 4.39
N CYS A 198 20.74 -10.71 3.54
CA CYS A 198 19.85 -11.64 2.86
C CYS A 198 19.73 -11.28 1.38
N VAL A 199 19.36 -12.27 0.55
CA VAL A 199 18.94 -11.99 -0.83
C VAL A 199 17.53 -11.39 -0.78
N TYR A 200 17.41 -10.15 -1.25
CA TYR A 200 16.12 -9.44 -1.34
C TYR A 200 15.42 -9.83 -2.65
N ALA A 201 14.16 -10.24 -2.56
CA ALA A 201 13.28 -10.41 -3.70
C ALA A 201 12.13 -9.39 -3.62
N ASP A 202 11.99 -8.57 -4.67
CA ASP A 202 10.84 -7.67 -4.83
C ASP A 202 9.63 -8.50 -5.26
N GLY A 203 8.61 -8.55 -4.42
CA GLY A 203 7.34 -9.21 -4.75
C GLY A 203 6.53 -8.31 -5.69
N ARG A 204 6.66 -8.53 -7.00
CA ARG A 204 5.77 -7.94 -8.01
C ARG A 204 4.52 -8.75 -8.17
#